data_c45ef82ab94c3959b4dea01d617c6600
#
_entry.id   c45ef82ab94c3959b4dea01d617c6600
#
_cell.length_a   1.000
_cell.length_b   1.000
_cell.length_c   1.000
_cell.angle_alpha   90.00
_cell.angle_beta   90.00
_cell.angle_gamma   90.00
#
_symmetry.space_group_name_H-M   'P 1'
#
loop_
_entity.id
_entity.type
_entity.pdbx_description
1 polymer ?
#
loop_
_entity_poly.entity_id
_entity_poly.type
_entity_poly.pdbx_seq_one_letter_code
_entity_poly.pdbx_strand_id
1 'polypeptide(L)'
;MAHTLVIVESPTKAKTIRGFLPKGFKVEASMGHVRDLPNNASEIPASAKGQKWANLGVNTDADFEPLYVVPKDKKKTVRELKDALKGADQLLLATDEDREGESISWHLLQLLAPKVPVKRMVFHEITKEAIGKALDQTRDLDMELVHAQETRRILDRLVGYTLSPLLWKKVAWGLSAGRVQSVAVRLLVQRERARRAFRSGSYWDLKAQLEQSGSAFEAKLTHVGGQRIATGNDFDESTGGLKAGSAVRLLSESEAKALAESVRTSAWTVDAVEEKPTVRKPVPPFTTSTLQQEANRKLRLSARETMRCAQGLYERGFITYMRTDSVHLSDQAINASRNCVESLYGKEYLSKGPRQFSTKARNAQEAHEAIRPSGESFRTPGETGLDGRDLALYELIWKRTVASQMAEARLTMLSVDLSSGEASFRASGKRIDFPGFFRAYVEGSDCLLYTSPSPRDRG
;
A
#
# COMPACT_ATOMS: atom_id res chain seq x y z
N MET A 1 -0.10 -8.47 -45.65
CA MET A 1 1.16 -8.81 -44.94
C MET A 1 0.77 -9.51 -43.66
N ALA A 2 1.42 -10.61 -43.39
CA ALA A 2 1.30 -11.35 -42.14
C ALA A 2 1.64 -10.45 -40.95
N HIS A 3 0.89 -10.51 -39.87
CA HIS A 3 1.13 -9.70 -38.68
C HIS A 3 0.78 -10.46 -37.40
N THR A 4 1.48 -10.13 -36.32
CA THR A 4 1.14 -10.59 -34.97
C THR A 4 0.15 -9.61 -34.33
N LEU A 5 -1.01 -10.10 -33.90
CA LEU A 5 -1.96 -9.29 -33.13
C LEU A 5 -1.60 -9.39 -31.64
N VAL A 6 -1.44 -8.24 -31.00
CA VAL A 6 -1.23 -8.10 -29.53
C VAL A 6 -2.47 -7.48 -28.93
N ILE A 7 -3.07 -8.11 -27.93
CA ILE A 7 -4.23 -7.56 -27.21
C ILE A 7 -3.85 -7.24 -25.78
N VAL A 8 -4.10 -5.99 -25.38
CA VAL A 8 -3.94 -5.47 -24.02
C VAL A 8 -5.29 -5.03 -23.45
N GLU A 9 -5.36 -4.70 -22.16
CA GLU A 9 -6.64 -4.30 -21.55
C GLU A 9 -7.00 -2.82 -21.72
N SER A 10 -6.02 -1.92 -21.93
CA SER A 10 -6.28 -0.46 -21.99
C SER A 10 -5.69 0.22 -23.22
N PRO A 11 -6.32 1.30 -23.73
CA PRO A 11 -5.78 2.07 -24.85
C PRO A 11 -4.45 2.76 -24.56
N THR A 12 -4.26 3.21 -23.32
CA THR A 12 -3.00 3.85 -22.89
C THR A 12 -1.85 2.84 -22.98
N LYS A 13 -2.04 1.65 -22.45
CA LYS A 13 -1.08 0.56 -22.53
C LYS A 13 -0.79 0.18 -23.99
N ALA A 14 -1.85 0.09 -24.83
CA ALA A 14 -1.69 -0.18 -26.26
C ALA A 14 -0.81 0.88 -26.96
N LYS A 15 -1.01 2.15 -26.66
CA LYS A 15 -0.21 3.25 -27.22
C LYS A 15 1.27 3.15 -26.80
N THR A 16 1.53 2.89 -25.52
CA THR A 16 2.89 2.79 -24.99
C THR A 16 3.62 1.59 -25.58
N ILE A 17 3.02 0.40 -25.56
CA ILE A 17 3.62 -0.84 -26.05
C ILE A 17 3.88 -0.79 -27.56
N ARG A 18 2.96 -0.19 -28.33
CA ARG A 18 3.16 -0.03 -29.79
C ARG A 18 4.47 0.69 -30.14
N GLY A 19 4.90 1.62 -29.26
CA GLY A 19 6.17 2.34 -29.45
C GLY A 19 7.42 1.48 -29.25
N PHE A 20 7.30 0.32 -28.61
CA PHE A 20 8.42 -0.59 -28.31
C PHE A 20 8.45 -1.83 -29.20
N LEU A 21 7.34 -2.15 -29.85
CA LEU A 21 7.26 -3.34 -30.70
C LEU A 21 7.82 -3.12 -32.09
N PRO A 22 8.44 -4.14 -32.71
CA PRO A 22 8.94 -4.07 -34.08
C PRO A 22 7.82 -3.86 -35.12
N LYS A 23 8.20 -3.59 -36.37
CA LYS A 23 7.26 -3.60 -37.49
C LYS A 23 6.63 -5.01 -37.63
N GLY A 24 5.33 -5.07 -37.99
CA GLY A 24 4.59 -6.34 -38.14
C GLY A 24 3.75 -6.70 -36.92
N PHE A 25 3.76 -5.91 -35.87
CA PHE A 25 2.88 -6.07 -34.73
C PHE A 25 1.72 -5.07 -34.79
N LYS A 26 0.50 -5.56 -34.57
CA LYS A 26 -0.70 -4.73 -34.43
C LYS A 26 -1.16 -4.82 -32.97
N VAL A 27 -1.31 -3.69 -32.29
CA VAL A 27 -1.72 -3.64 -30.88
C VAL A 27 -3.12 -3.09 -30.77
N GLU A 28 -4.02 -3.84 -30.13
CA GLU A 28 -5.41 -3.47 -29.88
C GLU A 28 -5.74 -3.57 -28.39
N ALA A 29 -6.78 -2.87 -27.95
CA ALA A 29 -7.21 -2.86 -26.56
C ALA A 29 -8.58 -3.54 -26.40
N SER A 30 -8.72 -4.44 -25.40
CA SER A 30 -9.99 -5.09 -25.05
C SER A 30 -10.93 -4.20 -24.23
N MET A 31 -10.43 -3.08 -23.72
CA MET A 31 -11.17 -2.21 -22.80
C MET A 31 -11.60 -2.91 -21.50
N GLY A 32 -10.74 -3.75 -20.95
CA GLY A 32 -10.99 -4.60 -19.80
C GLY A 32 -11.70 -5.91 -20.16
N HIS A 33 -12.51 -6.44 -19.24
CA HIS A 33 -13.29 -7.66 -19.47
C HIS A 33 -14.26 -7.53 -20.64
N VAL A 34 -14.30 -8.55 -21.48
CA VAL A 34 -15.16 -8.61 -22.70
C VAL A 34 -16.44 -9.41 -22.48
N ARG A 35 -16.50 -10.22 -21.41
CA ARG A 35 -17.71 -10.91 -20.95
C ARG A 35 -17.72 -11.01 -19.42
N ASP A 36 -18.92 -11.15 -18.85
CA ASP A 36 -19.13 -11.27 -17.41
C ASP A 36 -20.45 -12.03 -17.14
N LEU A 37 -20.75 -12.30 -15.88
CA LEU A 37 -22.06 -12.79 -15.46
C LEU A 37 -23.14 -11.74 -15.77
N PRO A 38 -24.40 -12.12 -16.11
CA PRO A 38 -25.47 -11.17 -16.39
C PRO A 38 -25.65 -10.16 -15.24
N ASN A 39 -25.78 -8.88 -15.56
CA ASN A 39 -26.05 -7.83 -14.58
C ASN A 39 -27.54 -7.67 -14.29
N ASN A 40 -28.38 -8.06 -15.26
CA ASN A 40 -29.84 -7.95 -15.17
C ASN A 40 -30.52 -9.01 -16.08
N ALA A 41 -31.83 -9.16 -15.88
CA ALA A 41 -32.62 -10.17 -16.61
C ALA A 41 -32.63 -10.00 -18.12
N SER A 42 -32.40 -8.80 -18.65
CA SER A 42 -32.35 -8.54 -20.10
C SER A 42 -31.11 -9.10 -20.79
N GLU A 43 -30.04 -9.37 -20.02
CA GLU A 43 -28.80 -9.96 -20.51
C GLU A 43 -28.83 -11.50 -20.52
N ILE A 44 -29.83 -12.10 -19.86
CA ILE A 44 -29.97 -13.54 -19.78
C ILE A 44 -30.38 -14.09 -21.16
N PRO A 45 -29.58 -15.03 -21.77
CA PRO A 45 -29.91 -15.62 -23.05
C PRO A 45 -31.19 -16.44 -22.98
N ALA A 46 -31.89 -16.58 -24.11
CA ALA A 46 -33.15 -17.32 -24.20
C ALA A 46 -33.02 -18.76 -23.72
N SER A 47 -31.87 -19.40 -23.96
CA SER A 47 -31.56 -20.76 -23.54
C SER A 47 -31.54 -20.96 -22.00
N ALA A 48 -31.23 -19.90 -21.25
CA ALA A 48 -31.19 -19.96 -19.78
C ALA A 48 -32.44 -19.35 -19.14
N LYS A 49 -33.32 -18.69 -19.88
CA LYS A 49 -34.57 -18.13 -19.36
C LYS A 49 -35.46 -19.24 -18.78
N GLY A 50 -35.99 -19.02 -17.58
CA GLY A 50 -36.82 -19.99 -16.88
C GLY A 50 -36.06 -20.93 -15.94
N GLN A 51 -34.74 -20.96 -16.01
CA GLN A 51 -33.93 -21.70 -15.04
C GLN A 51 -33.93 -20.96 -13.68
N LYS A 52 -34.03 -21.69 -12.58
CA LYS A 52 -34.07 -21.11 -11.22
C LYS A 52 -32.83 -20.26 -10.89
N TRP A 53 -31.69 -20.66 -11.43
CA TRP A 53 -30.39 -20.00 -11.22
C TRP A 53 -30.09 -18.87 -12.22
N ALA A 54 -30.93 -18.67 -13.25
CA ALA A 54 -30.66 -17.73 -14.33
C ALA A 54 -30.40 -16.29 -13.84
N ASN A 55 -31.19 -15.81 -12.88
CA ASN A 55 -31.00 -14.49 -12.28
C ASN A 55 -29.71 -14.37 -11.46
N LEU A 56 -29.25 -15.47 -10.89
CA LEU A 56 -27.97 -15.55 -10.21
C LEU A 56 -26.80 -15.51 -11.20
N GLY A 57 -27.03 -16.08 -12.40
CA GLY A 57 -26.01 -16.23 -13.43
C GLY A 57 -24.97 -17.30 -13.10
N VAL A 58 -25.27 -18.17 -12.14
CA VAL A 58 -24.42 -19.30 -11.72
C VAL A 58 -25.32 -20.51 -11.49
N ASN A 59 -25.04 -21.62 -12.14
CA ASN A 59 -25.78 -22.85 -11.98
C ASN A 59 -25.31 -23.64 -10.76
N THR A 60 -25.99 -23.43 -9.64
CA THR A 60 -25.65 -24.07 -8.34
C THR A 60 -25.89 -25.59 -8.35
N ASP A 61 -26.65 -26.11 -9.30
CA ASP A 61 -26.98 -27.53 -9.40
C ASP A 61 -26.02 -28.29 -10.35
N ALA A 62 -25.15 -27.56 -11.07
CA ALA A 62 -24.13 -28.10 -11.97
C ALA A 62 -22.76 -27.48 -11.68
N ASP A 63 -22.17 -27.85 -10.58
CA ASP A 63 -20.81 -27.47 -10.15
C ASP A 63 -20.49 -25.98 -10.24
N PHE A 64 -21.51 -25.13 -9.95
CA PHE A 64 -21.42 -23.68 -10.00
C PHE A 64 -21.04 -23.10 -11.37
N GLU A 65 -21.40 -23.76 -12.46
CA GLU A 65 -21.11 -23.32 -13.82
C GLU A 65 -21.59 -21.87 -14.07
N PRO A 66 -20.68 -20.94 -14.45
CA PRO A 66 -21.04 -19.55 -14.67
C PRO A 66 -21.67 -19.31 -16.04
N LEU A 67 -22.76 -18.53 -16.06
CA LEU A 67 -23.40 -18.06 -17.28
C LEU A 67 -22.70 -16.79 -17.80
N TYR A 68 -21.68 -16.93 -18.61
CA TYR A 68 -21.00 -15.77 -19.19
C TYR A 68 -21.74 -15.18 -20.37
N VAL A 69 -21.95 -13.87 -20.36
CA VAL A 69 -22.55 -13.10 -21.44
C VAL A 69 -21.64 -11.95 -21.89
N VAL A 70 -21.78 -11.54 -23.15
CA VAL A 70 -21.10 -10.33 -23.66
C VAL A 70 -22.02 -9.14 -23.41
N PRO A 71 -21.65 -8.19 -22.53
CA PRO A 71 -22.42 -6.99 -22.28
C PRO A 71 -22.65 -6.18 -23.59
N LYS A 72 -23.76 -5.43 -23.65
CA LYS A 72 -24.13 -4.69 -24.87
C LYS A 72 -23.05 -3.71 -25.33
N ASP A 73 -22.43 -3.02 -24.39
CA ASP A 73 -21.34 -2.06 -24.62
C ASP A 73 -20.04 -2.71 -25.12
N LYS A 74 -19.84 -4.01 -24.87
CA LYS A 74 -18.64 -4.76 -25.30
C LYS A 74 -18.77 -5.42 -26.68
N LYS A 75 -19.99 -5.50 -27.24
CA LYS A 75 -20.21 -6.16 -28.53
C LYS A 75 -19.42 -5.51 -29.67
N LYS A 76 -19.29 -4.19 -29.66
CA LYS A 76 -18.50 -3.45 -30.66
C LYS A 76 -17.01 -3.82 -30.54
N THR A 77 -16.45 -3.75 -29.36
CA THR A 77 -15.05 -4.11 -29.09
C THR A 77 -14.73 -5.54 -29.49
N VAL A 78 -15.60 -6.50 -29.14
CA VAL A 78 -15.42 -7.91 -29.53
C VAL A 78 -15.42 -8.07 -31.06
N ARG A 79 -16.29 -7.35 -31.78
CA ARG A 79 -16.32 -7.36 -33.24
C ARG A 79 -15.03 -6.79 -33.85
N GLU A 80 -14.58 -5.65 -33.35
CA GLU A 80 -13.34 -5.01 -33.79
C GLU A 80 -12.11 -5.89 -33.56
N LEU A 81 -12.05 -6.59 -32.42
CA LEU A 81 -10.98 -7.54 -32.12
C LEU A 81 -11.05 -8.77 -33.05
N LYS A 82 -12.25 -9.28 -33.36
CA LYS A 82 -12.42 -10.37 -34.36
C LYS A 82 -11.96 -9.94 -35.73
N ASP A 83 -12.26 -8.71 -36.13
CA ASP A 83 -11.83 -8.17 -37.41
C ASP A 83 -10.32 -7.95 -37.46
N ALA A 84 -9.71 -7.49 -36.34
CA ALA A 84 -8.28 -7.35 -36.22
C ALA A 84 -7.52 -8.68 -36.26
N LEU A 85 -8.16 -9.76 -35.80
CA LEU A 85 -7.59 -11.12 -35.82
C LEU A 85 -7.59 -11.72 -37.25
N LYS A 86 -8.47 -11.26 -38.15
CA LYS A 86 -8.47 -11.71 -39.53
C LYS A 86 -7.16 -11.35 -40.22
N GLY A 87 -6.44 -12.34 -40.71
CA GLY A 87 -5.15 -12.16 -41.36
C GLY A 87 -3.96 -12.03 -40.40
N ALA A 88 -4.15 -12.20 -39.11
CA ALA A 88 -3.05 -12.38 -38.19
C ALA A 88 -2.51 -13.81 -38.24
N ASP A 89 -1.20 -13.99 -38.10
CA ASP A 89 -0.54 -15.31 -38.04
C ASP A 89 -0.36 -15.80 -36.62
N GLN A 90 -0.43 -14.90 -35.66
CA GLN A 90 -0.27 -15.19 -34.22
C GLN A 90 -1.08 -14.20 -33.39
N LEU A 91 -1.57 -14.64 -32.25
CA LEU A 91 -2.20 -13.81 -31.23
C LEU A 91 -1.35 -13.82 -29.94
N LEU A 92 -0.94 -12.65 -29.47
CA LEU A 92 -0.33 -12.44 -28.16
C LEU A 92 -1.32 -11.76 -27.23
N LEU A 93 -1.55 -12.37 -26.07
CA LEU A 93 -2.39 -11.83 -25.01
C LEU A 93 -1.48 -11.16 -23.96
N ALA A 94 -1.46 -9.82 -23.93
CA ALA A 94 -0.52 -9.00 -23.17
C ALA A 94 -1.21 -8.16 -22.09
N THR A 95 -2.23 -8.74 -21.46
CA THR A 95 -2.92 -8.15 -20.29
C THR A 95 -2.03 -8.21 -19.04
N ASP A 96 -2.43 -7.54 -17.95
CA ASP A 96 -1.66 -7.50 -16.71
C ASP A 96 -1.33 -8.91 -16.18
N GLU A 97 -0.28 -9.02 -15.39
CA GLU A 97 0.23 -10.30 -14.89
C GLU A 97 -0.50 -10.82 -13.65
N ASP A 98 -1.63 -10.25 -13.32
CA ASP A 98 -2.47 -10.71 -12.21
C ASP A 98 -3.60 -11.64 -12.70
N ARG A 99 -4.34 -12.22 -11.75
CA ARG A 99 -5.47 -13.11 -12.05
C ARG A 99 -6.57 -12.43 -12.89
N GLU A 100 -6.74 -11.11 -12.79
CA GLU A 100 -7.71 -10.37 -13.59
C GLU A 100 -7.26 -10.32 -15.06
N GLY A 101 -5.98 -10.02 -15.30
CA GLY A 101 -5.41 -10.04 -16.65
C GLY A 101 -5.41 -11.44 -17.26
N GLU A 102 -5.13 -12.48 -16.48
CA GLU A 102 -5.19 -13.88 -16.95
C GLU A 102 -6.62 -14.27 -17.33
N SER A 103 -7.62 -13.89 -16.54
CA SER A 103 -9.03 -14.08 -16.83
C SER A 103 -9.51 -13.32 -18.07
N ILE A 104 -9.07 -12.06 -18.25
CA ILE A 104 -9.35 -11.28 -19.46
C ILE A 104 -8.81 -12.01 -20.69
N SER A 105 -7.57 -12.49 -20.63
CA SER A 105 -6.93 -13.27 -21.70
C SER A 105 -7.71 -14.54 -22.02
N TRP A 106 -8.15 -15.28 -21.02
CA TRP A 106 -8.96 -16.48 -21.20
C TRP A 106 -10.33 -16.17 -21.83
N HIS A 107 -11.01 -15.11 -21.38
CA HIS A 107 -12.27 -14.68 -21.96
C HIS A 107 -12.12 -14.25 -23.43
N LEU A 108 -11.01 -13.59 -23.78
CA LEU A 108 -10.68 -13.25 -25.15
C LEU A 108 -10.47 -14.51 -26.00
N LEU A 109 -9.69 -15.47 -25.50
CA LEU A 109 -9.46 -16.76 -26.19
C LEU A 109 -10.78 -17.46 -26.51
N GLN A 110 -11.69 -17.55 -25.54
CA GLN A 110 -12.99 -18.19 -25.70
C GLN A 110 -13.90 -17.47 -26.73
N LEU A 111 -13.91 -16.12 -26.72
CA LEU A 111 -14.79 -15.34 -27.60
C LEU A 111 -14.26 -15.19 -29.02
N LEU A 112 -12.95 -15.06 -29.18
CA LEU A 112 -12.31 -14.85 -30.47
C LEU A 112 -12.15 -16.18 -31.22
N ALA A 113 -12.04 -17.31 -30.51
CA ALA A 113 -11.82 -18.65 -31.05
C ALA A 113 -10.76 -18.65 -32.17
N PRO A 114 -9.53 -18.17 -31.90
CA PRO A 114 -8.49 -18.00 -32.90
C PRO A 114 -8.10 -19.34 -33.52
N LYS A 115 -7.83 -19.32 -34.84
CA LYS A 115 -7.29 -20.50 -35.58
C LYS A 115 -5.76 -20.42 -35.72
N VAL A 116 -5.14 -19.40 -35.12
CA VAL A 116 -3.71 -19.17 -35.14
C VAL A 116 -3.11 -19.49 -33.77
N PRO A 117 -1.80 -19.69 -33.66
CA PRO A 117 -1.14 -19.87 -32.37
C PRO A 117 -1.41 -18.71 -31.42
N VAL A 118 -1.69 -19.03 -30.15
CA VAL A 118 -1.94 -18.06 -29.09
C VAL A 118 -0.90 -18.23 -28.00
N LYS A 119 -0.32 -17.15 -27.55
CA LYS A 119 0.61 -17.12 -26.41
C LYS A 119 0.30 -15.96 -25.49
N ARG A 120 0.66 -16.13 -24.23
CA ARG A 120 0.59 -15.14 -23.17
C ARG A 120 1.93 -14.41 -23.11
N MET A 121 1.90 -13.07 -23.15
CA MET A 121 3.04 -12.19 -23.00
C MET A 121 2.90 -11.44 -21.66
N VAL A 122 3.84 -11.66 -20.73
CA VAL A 122 3.77 -11.17 -19.36
C VAL A 122 4.96 -10.26 -19.06
N PHE A 123 4.72 -9.14 -18.41
CA PHE A 123 5.73 -8.16 -18.00
C PHE A 123 5.24 -7.33 -16.81
N HIS A 124 6.15 -6.99 -15.90
CA HIS A 124 5.84 -6.19 -14.70
C HIS A 124 6.14 -4.70 -14.85
N GLU A 125 6.76 -4.30 -15.96
CA GLU A 125 6.97 -2.90 -16.31
C GLU A 125 6.86 -2.72 -17.82
N ILE A 126 6.50 -1.52 -18.25
CA ILE A 126 6.32 -1.22 -19.67
C ILE A 126 7.53 -0.38 -20.14
N THR A 127 8.65 -1.07 -20.32
CA THR A 127 9.89 -0.54 -20.89
C THR A 127 10.23 -1.30 -22.17
N LYS A 128 11.09 -0.74 -23.01
CA LYS A 128 11.53 -1.40 -24.25
C LYS A 128 12.20 -2.74 -23.95
N GLU A 129 13.02 -2.77 -22.92
CA GLU A 129 13.76 -3.95 -22.49
C GLU A 129 12.84 -5.04 -21.94
N ALA A 130 11.89 -4.67 -21.07
CA ALA A 130 10.93 -5.61 -20.51
C ALA A 130 10.00 -6.19 -21.58
N ILE A 131 9.53 -5.37 -22.50
CA ILE A 131 8.69 -5.79 -23.62
C ILE A 131 9.46 -6.71 -24.57
N GLY A 132 10.74 -6.41 -24.85
CA GLY A 132 11.61 -7.30 -25.63
C GLY A 132 11.79 -8.67 -24.99
N LYS A 133 12.14 -8.71 -23.70
CA LYS A 133 12.24 -9.95 -22.93
C LYS A 133 10.93 -10.75 -22.91
N ALA A 134 9.79 -10.06 -22.74
CA ALA A 134 8.48 -10.70 -22.73
C ALA A 134 8.08 -11.32 -24.08
N LEU A 135 8.54 -10.77 -25.20
CA LEU A 135 8.35 -11.37 -26.53
C LEU A 135 9.12 -12.70 -26.68
N ASP A 136 10.34 -12.76 -26.13
CA ASP A 136 11.17 -13.95 -26.19
C ASP A 136 10.74 -15.03 -25.19
N GLN A 137 10.00 -14.65 -24.13
CA GLN A 137 9.61 -15.51 -23.00
C GLN A 137 8.10 -15.70 -22.90
N THR A 138 7.42 -15.85 -24.02
CA THR A 138 5.98 -16.10 -24.04
C THR A 138 5.64 -17.48 -23.44
N ARG A 139 4.50 -17.58 -22.77
CA ARG A 139 3.98 -18.80 -22.13
C ARG A 139 2.56 -19.12 -22.56
N ASP A 140 2.03 -20.22 -22.09
CA ASP A 140 0.61 -20.52 -22.18
C ASP A 140 -0.18 -19.78 -21.09
N LEU A 141 -1.51 -19.78 -21.19
CA LEU A 141 -2.40 -19.28 -20.15
C LEU A 141 -2.26 -20.11 -18.88
N ASP A 142 -2.21 -19.44 -17.74
CA ASP A 142 -2.26 -20.07 -16.42
C ASP A 142 -3.72 -20.29 -16.01
N MET A 143 -4.18 -21.51 -16.16
CA MET A 143 -5.56 -21.86 -15.85
C MET A 143 -5.86 -21.85 -14.34
N GLU A 144 -4.86 -22.01 -13.48
CA GLU A 144 -5.07 -21.91 -12.02
C GLU A 144 -5.43 -20.49 -11.62
N LEU A 145 -4.75 -19.50 -12.22
CA LEU A 145 -5.10 -18.08 -12.03
C LEU A 145 -6.47 -17.74 -12.60
N VAL A 146 -6.82 -18.29 -13.76
CA VAL A 146 -8.17 -18.14 -14.35
C VAL A 146 -9.22 -18.69 -13.38
N HIS A 147 -9.05 -19.91 -12.89
CA HIS A 147 -9.99 -20.53 -11.94
C HIS A 147 -10.05 -19.79 -10.60
N ALA A 148 -8.93 -19.25 -10.13
CA ALA A 148 -8.91 -18.43 -8.91
C ALA A 148 -9.74 -17.14 -9.05
N GLN A 149 -9.67 -16.48 -10.22
CA GLN A 149 -10.48 -15.31 -10.51
C GLN A 149 -11.96 -15.69 -10.70
N GLU A 150 -12.25 -16.74 -11.43
CA GLU A 150 -13.60 -17.27 -11.68
C GLU A 150 -14.28 -17.63 -10.35
N THR A 151 -13.61 -18.40 -9.49
CA THR A 151 -14.09 -18.76 -8.14
C THR A 151 -14.41 -17.50 -7.32
N ARG A 152 -13.53 -16.53 -7.35
CA ARG A 152 -13.77 -15.24 -6.67
C ARG A 152 -15.01 -14.54 -7.23
N ARG A 153 -15.15 -14.49 -8.56
CA ARG A 153 -16.29 -13.84 -9.22
C ARG A 153 -17.61 -14.52 -8.86
N ILE A 154 -17.63 -15.85 -8.89
CA ILE A 154 -18.78 -16.67 -8.51
C ILE A 154 -19.13 -16.44 -7.03
N LEU A 155 -18.16 -16.51 -6.13
CA LEU A 155 -18.37 -16.30 -4.69
C LEU A 155 -18.92 -14.89 -4.40
N ASP A 156 -18.40 -13.85 -5.03
CA ASP A 156 -18.90 -12.49 -4.88
C ASP A 156 -20.36 -12.36 -5.35
N ARG A 157 -20.72 -13.06 -6.45
CA ARG A 157 -22.09 -13.13 -6.95
C ARG A 157 -23.03 -13.85 -5.98
N LEU A 158 -22.64 -15.02 -5.51
CA LEU A 158 -23.43 -15.82 -4.56
C LEU A 158 -23.70 -15.04 -3.27
N VAL A 159 -22.65 -14.49 -2.65
CA VAL A 159 -22.78 -13.72 -1.41
C VAL A 159 -23.64 -12.47 -1.61
N GLY A 160 -23.34 -11.69 -2.67
CA GLY A 160 -24.04 -10.43 -2.93
C GLY A 160 -25.52 -10.62 -3.22
N TYR A 161 -25.86 -11.54 -4.11
CA TYR A 161 -27.23 -11.78 -4.54
C TYR A 161 -28.09 -12.54 -3.52
N THR A 162 -27.47 -13.27 -2.61
CA THR A 162 -28.18 -13.94 -1.52
C THR A 162 -28.42 -12.99 -0.34
N LEU A 163 -27.42 -12.21 0.06
CA LEU A 163 -27.51 -11.40 1.27
C LEU A 163 -28.10 -10.00 1.03
N SER A 164 -27.89 -9.38 -0.14
CA SER A 164 -28.45 -8.05 -0.38
C SER A 164 -29.97 -8.00 -0.33
N PRO A 165 -30.74 -8.93 -0.92
CA PRO A 165 -32.19 -8.96 -0.78
C PRO A 165 -32.67 -9.15 0.69
N LEU A 166 -31.90 -9.86 1.50
CA LEU A 166 -32.19 -10.00 2.93
C LEU A 166 -32.03 -8.64 3.65
N LEU A 167 -31.00 -7.88 3.31
CA LEU A 167 -30.83 -6.52 3.83
C LEU A 167 -31.97 -5.59 3.39
N TRP A 168 -32.43 -5.70 2.15
CA TRP A 168 -33.58 -4.91 1.66
C TRP A 168 -34.85 -5.20 2.44
N LYS A 169 -35.07 -6.47 2.76
CA LYS A 169 -36.26 -6.89 3.52
C LYS A 169 -36.19 -6.52 5.00
N LYS A 170 -34.99 -6.54 5.61
CA LYS A 170 -34.83 -6.43 7.06
C LYS A 170 -34.34 -5.06 7.54
N VAL A 171 -33.67 -4.29 6.68
CA VAL A 171 -33.05 -3.01 7.06
C VAL A 171 -33.55 -1.88 6.17
N ALA A 172 -33.07 -1.78 4.92
CA ALA A 172 -33.49 -0.74 3.98
C ALA A 172 -33.19 -1.15 2.54
N TRP A 173 -34.04 -0.66 1.61
CA TRP A 173 -33.85 -0.87 0.18
C TRP A 173 -32.54 -0.25 -0.32
N GLY A 174 -31.90 -0.92 -1.26
CA GLY A 174 -30.67 -0.42 -1.92
C GLY A 174 -29.37 -0.72 -1.18
N LEU A 175 -29.42 -1.31 0.01
CA LEU A 175 -28.22 -1.77 0.72
C LEU A 175 -27.62 -2.97 0.00
N SER A 176 -26.29 -3.09 0.06
CA SER A 176 -25.56 -4.25 -0.49
C SER A 176 -24.72 -4.95 0.57
N ALA A 177 -24.69 -6.27 0.48
CA ALA A 177 -23.74 -7.10 1.21
C ALA A 177 -22.67 -7.63 0.26
N GLY A 178 -21.47 -7.83 0.77
CA GLY A 178 -20.37 -8.38 0.00
C GLY A 178 -19.22 -8.78 0.90
N ARG A 179 -18.37 -9.64 0.40
CA ARG A 179 -17.24 -10.24 1.08
C ARG A 179 -16.30 -9.19 1.71
N VAL A 180 -16.04 -8.09 1.00
CA VAL A 180 -15.15 -7.02 1.44
C VAL A 180 -15.88 -6.01 2.32
N GLN A 181 -17.01 -5.45 1.84
CA GLN A 181 -17.72 -4.40 2.56
C GLN A 181 -18.30 -4.87 3.88
N SER A 182 -18.79 -6.11 3.97
CA SER A 182 -19.36 -6.65 5.22
C SER A 182 -18.29 -6.80 6.30
N VAL A 183 -17.08 -7.25 5.93
CA VAL A 183 -15.93 -7.32 6.85
C VAL A 183 -15.50 -5.91 7.29
N ALA A 184 -15.41 -4.94 6.34
CA ALA A 184 -15.06 -3.56 6.66
C ALA A 184 -16.07 -2.95 7.67
N VAL A 185 -17.36 -3.11 7.44
CA VAL A 185 -18.42 -2.65 8.38
C VAL A 185 -18.28 -3.34 9.74
N ARG A 186 -18.01 -4.64 9.78
CA ARG A 186 -17.79 -5.37 11.04
C ARG A 186 -16.62 -4.77 11.83
N LEU A 187 -15.49 -4.50 11.19
CA LEU A 187 -14.32 -3.90 11.83
C LEU A 187 -14.64 -2.51 12.40
N LEU A 188 -15.37 -1.68 11.63
CA LEU A 188 -15.82 -0.37 12.08
C LEU A 188 -16.77 -0.48 13.29
N VAL A 189 -17.74 -1.41 13.25
CA VAL A 189 -18.65 -1.64 14.37
C VAL A 189 -17.91 -2.13 15.63
N GLN A 190 -16.93 -3.03 15.47
CA GLN A 190 -16.11 -3.50 16.59
C GLN A 190 -15.31 -2.34 17.19
N ARG A 191 -14.71 -1.49 16.35
CA ARG A 191 -13.97 -0.31 16.82
C ARG A 191 -14.89 0.70 17.50
N GLU A 192 -16.08 0.94 16.96
CA GLU A 192 -17.06 1.84 17.56
C GLU A 192 -17.58 1.30 18.92
N ARG A 193 -17.80 0.00 19.04
CA ARG A 193 -18.14 -0.63 20.32
C ARG A 193 -17.02 -0.46 21.34
N ALA A 194 -15.77 -0.67 20.94
CA ALA A 194 -14.61 -0.44 21.80
C ALA A 194 -14.53 1.05 22.23
N ARG A 195 -14.74 1.99 21.28
CA ARG A 195 -14.77 3.42 21.57
C ARG A 195 -15.88 3.79 22.58
N ARG A 196 -17.07 3.21 22.44
CA ARG A 196 -18.20 3.44 23.37
C ARG A 196 -17.98 2.81 24.73
N ALA A 197 -17.31 1.68 24.79
CA ALA A 197 -16.97 1.00 26.04
C ALA A 197 -15.80 1.66 26.76
N PHE A 198 -14.99 2.47 26.05
CA PHE A 198 -13.84 3.14 26.62
C PHE A 198 -14.25 4.08 27.76
N ARG A 199 -13.57 3.94 28.88
CA ARG A 199 -13.67 4.83 30.06
C ARG A 199 -12.36 5.58 30.20
N SER A 200 -12.44 6.90 30.18
CA SER A 200 -11.24 7.74 30.40
C SER A 200 -10.84 7.71 31.86
N GLY A 201 -9.56 7.44 32.12
CA GLY A 201 -8.92 7.73 33.39
C GLY A 201 -8.40 9.17 33.40
N SER A 202 -8.34 9.78 34.55
CA SER A 202 -7.72 11.09 34.74
C SER A 202 -6.48 10.97 35.64
N TYR A 203 -5.43 11.69 35.29
CA TYR A 203 -4.21 11.75 36.06
C TYR A 203 -3.57 13.13 35.89
N TRP A 204 -2.74 13.49 36.83
CA TRP A 204 -1.95 14.71 36.78
C TRP A 204 -0.47 14.37 36.59
N ASP A 205 0.20 15.22 35.82
CA ASP A 205 1.60 15.11 35.48
C ASP A 205 2.25 16.49 35.59
N LEU A 206 3.55 16.56 35.70
CA LEU A 206 4.32 17.82 35.71
C LEU A 206 5.35 17.83 34.60
N LYS A 207 5.45 18.96 33.95
CA LYS A 207 6.51 19.30 33.02
C LYS A 207 7.26 20.54 33.54
N ALA A 208 8.55 20.44 33.62
CA ALA A 208 9.43 21.54 33.98
C ALA A 208 10.06 22.10 32.71
N GLN A 209 9.98 23.40 32.55
CA GLN A 209 10.80 24.15 31.59
C GLN A 209 12.04 24.61 32.31
N LEU A 210 13.18 24.12 31.87
CA LEU A 210 14.48 24.38 32.48
C LEU A 210 15.38 25.12 31.49
N GLU A 211 16.31 25.90 31.98
CA GLU A 211 17.28 26.59 31.15
C GLU A 211 18.70 26.33 31.68
N GLN A 212 19.62 26.06 30.80
CA GLN A 212 21.03 25.91 31.10
C GLN A 212 21.85 26.57 29.99
N SER A 213 22.70 27.52 30.37
CA SER A 213 23.59 28.22 29.44
C SER A 213 22.87 28.84 28.22
N GLY A 214 21.67 29.42 28.43
CA GLY A 214 20.87 30.06 27.40
C GLY A 214 20.08 29.07 26.52
N SER A 215 20.10 27.76 26.83
CA SER A 215 19.32 26.73 26.12
C SER A 215 18.19 26.24 27.00
N ALA A 216 16.95 26.39 26.53
CA ALA A 216 15.77 25.89 27.22
C ALA A 216 15.45 24.46 26.80
N PHE A 217 15.04 23.64 27.76
CA PHE A 217 14.61 22.23 27.50
C PHE A 217 13.48 21.84 28.46
N GLU A 218 12.68 20.83 28.05
CA GLU A 218 11.57 20.31 28.85
C GLU A 218 12.01 19.00 29.53
N ALA A 219 11.68 18.88 30.83
CA ALA A 219 11.79 17.63 31.58
C ALA A 219 10.41 17.21 32.09
N LYS A 220 10.10 15.91 32.01
CA LYS A 220 8.83 15.31 32.48
C LYS A 220 9.04 14.62 33.81
N LEU A 221 8.10 14.78 34.73
CA LEU A 221 8.07 14.06 36.00
C LEU A 221 7.99 12.55 35.74
N THR A 222 8.79 11.77 36.46
CA THR A 222 8.83 10.30 36.35
C THR A 222 8.52 9.61 37.68
N HIS A 223 9.07 10.12 38.81
CA HIS A 223 8.89 9.52 40.14
C HIS A 223 8.66 10.63 41.17
N VAL A 224 7.99 10.24 42.27
CA VAL A 224 7.87 11.05 43.48
C VAL A 224 8.09 10.12 44.66
N GLY A 225 9.03 10.48 45.53
CA GLY A 225 9.42 9.62 46.67
C GLY A 225 9.88 8.22 46.24
N GLY A 226 10.56 8.10 45.08
CA GLY A 226 11.02 6.84 44.53
C GLY A 226 9.94 6.01 43.82
N GLN A 227 8.65 6.40 43.89
CA GLN A 227 7.55 5.69 43.23
C GLN A 227 7.25 6.31 41.86
N ARG A 228 7.16 5.48 40.81
CA ARG A 228 6.81 5.91 39.45
C ARG A 228 5.41 6.50 39.43
N ILE A 229 5.21 7.63 38.75
CA ILE A 229 3.90 8.22 38.56
C ILE A 229 3.10 7.48 37.47
N ALA A 230 1.76 7.50 37.62
CA ALA A 230 0.85 6.95 36.62
C ALA A 230 0.89 7.75 35.32
N THR A 231 0.79 7.03 34.21
CA THR A 231 0.64 7.57 32.86
C THR A 231 -0.60 6.97 32.21
N GLY A 232 -1.03 7.47 31.05
CA GLY A 232 -2.18 6.94 30.34
C GLY A 232 -2.13 5.42 30.10
N ASN A 233 -0.94 4.84 29.99
CA ASN A 233 -0.75 3.39 29.76
C ASN A 233 -1.06 2.52 30.99
N ASP A 234 -1.12 3.10 32.15
CA ASP A 234 -1.39 2.40 33.42
C ASP A 234 -2.89 2.22 33.70
N PHE A 235 -3.76 2.83 32.89
CA PHE A 235 -5.21 2.76 33.06
C PHE A 235 -5.82 1.60 32.24
N ASP A 236 -6.84 0.99 32.81
CA ASP A 236 -7.69 0.02 32.13
C ASP A 236 -8.79 0.73 31.33
N GLU A 237 -8.83 0.44 30.03
CA GLU A 237 -9.73 1.11 29.08
C GLU A 237 -11.22 0.83 29.33
N SER A 238 -11.56 -0.24 30.06
CA SER A 238 -12.94 -0.63 30.34
C SER A 238 -13.48 -0.03 31.62
N THR A 239 -12.62 0.22 32.61
CA THR A 239 -13.00 0.74 33.92
C THR A 239 -12.65 2.22 34.11
N GLY A 240 -11.63 2.72 33.40
CA GLY A 240 -11.06 4.04 33.62
C GLY A 240 -10.20 4.15 34.89
N GLY A 241 -10.03 3.04 35.62
CA GLY A 241 -9.17 2.94 36.79
C GLY A 241 -7.78 2.45 36.46
N LEU A 242 -6.87 2.45 37.43
CA LEU A 242 -5.55 1.85 37.26
C LEU A 242 -5.69 0.33 37.03
N LYS A 243 -4.83 -0.22 36.18
CA LYS A 243 -4.73 -1.66 35.96
C LYS A 243 -4.39 -2.39 37.25
N ALA A 244 -5.00 -3.54 37.47
CA ALA A 244 -4.73 -4.36 38.65
C ALA A 244 -3.23 -4.69 38.75
N GLY A 245 -2.65 -4.50 39.94
CA GLY A 245 -1.22 -4.77 40.20
C GLY A 245 -0.28 -3.64 39.73
N SER A 246 -0.77 -2.51 39.28
CA SER A 246 0.07 -1.36 38.92
C SER A 246 0.73 -0.75 40.16
N ALA A 247 2.05 -0.84 40.26
CA ALA A 247 2.83 -0.23 41.35
C ALA A 247 3.19 1.22 41.01
N VAL A 248 2.19 2.05 40.70
CA VAL A 248 2.36 3.45 40.34
C VAL A 248 1.65 4.38 41.32
N ARG A 249 2.14 5.60 41.46
CA ARG A 249 1.49 6.66 42.22
C ARG A 249 0.59 7.48 41.29
N LEU A 250 -0.67 7.59 41.62
CA LEU A 250 -1.63 8.48 40.94
C LEU A 250 -1.64 9.81 41.69
N LEU A 251 -1.26 10.88 41.02
CA LEU A 251 -1.29 12.22 41.58
C LEU A 251 -2.69 12.83 41.42
N SER A 252 -3.21 13.40 42.50
CA SER A 252 -4.35 14.31 42.47
C SER A 252 -3.92 15.71 42.04
N GLU A 253 -4.89 16.53 41.68
CA GLU A 253 -4.63 17.94 41.31
C GLU A 253 -3.93 18.72 42.45
N SER A 254 -4.37 18.52 43.70
CA SER A 254 -3.78 19.19 44.86
C SER A 254 -2.35 18.76 45.11
N GLU A 255 -2.05 17.46 44.98
CA GLU A 255 -0.68 16.95 45.10
C GLU A 255 0.23 17.46 43.98
N ALA A 256 -0.28 17.47 42.74
CA ALA A 256 0.50 17.99 41.60
C ALA A 256 0.79 19.51 41.77
N LYS A 257 -0.16 20.31 42.22
CA LYS A 257 0.07 21.74 42.51
C LYS A 257 1.04 21.96 43.65
N ALA A 258 0.91 21.23 44.75
CA ALA A 258 1.82 21.34 45.88
C ALA A 258 3.25 20.90 45.46
N LEU A 259 3.37 19.86 44.68
CA LEU A 259 4.66 19.41 44.16
C LEU A 259 5.28 20.44 43.20
N ALA A 260 4.48 21.08 42.36
CA ALA A 260 4.93 22.14 41.44
C ALA A 260 5.52 23.32 42.18
N GLU A 261 4.88 23.77 43.27
CA GLU A 261 5.42 24.86 44.13
C GLU A 261 6.70 24.44 44.86
N SER A 262 6.74 23.20 45.37
CA SER A 262 7.93 22.68 46.04
C SER A 262 9.15 22.66 45.11
N VAL A 263 9.01 22.13 43.88
CA VAL A 263 10.15 22.03 42.93
C VAL A 263 10.59 23.37 42.35
N ARG A 264 9.74 24.41 42.40
CA ARG A 264 10.11 25.77 41.98
C ARG A 264 11.14 26.40 42.91
N THR A 265 11.07 26.07 44.19
CA THR A 265 11.92 26.66 45.23
C THR A 265 13.09 25.75 45.59
N SER A 266 13.04 24.50 45.17
CA SER A 266 14.10 23.51 45.44
C SER A 266 15.24 23.62 44.43
N ALA A 267 16.44 23.21 44.85
CA ALA A 267 17.56 23.06 43.92
C ALA A 267 17.32 21.90 42.96
N TRP A 268 17.77 22.09 41.75
CA TRP A 268 17.74 21.04 40.69
C TRP A 268 19.14 20.43 40.55
N THR A 269 19.21 19.12 40.51
CA THR A 269 20.44 18.35 40.34
C THR A 269 20.33 17.45 39.14
N VAL A 270 21.39 17.34 38.35
CA VAL A 270 21.51 16.32 37.30
C VAL A 270 22.06 15.06 37.94
N ASP A 271 21.26 14.02 38.03
CA ASP A 271 21.61 12.75 38.66
C ASP A 271 22.37 11.82 37.70
N ALA A 272 21.95 11.80 36.43
CA ALA A 272 22.56 11.00 35.39
C ALA A 272 22.37 11.61 34.00
N VAL A 273 23.35 11.38 33.14
CA VAL A 273 23.31 11.65 31.72
C VAL A 273 23.67 10.37 30.98
N GLU A 274 22.74 9.87 30.19
CA GLU A 274 22.94 8.65 29.41
C GLU A 274 22.88 8.98 27.92
N GLU A 275 23.93 8.62 27.18
CA GLU A 275 23.97 8.65 25.74
C GLU A 275 23.91 7.22 25.19
N LYS A 276 22.86 6.94 24.40
CA LYS A 276 22.65 5.61 23.80
C LYS A 276 22.69 5.68 22.29
N PRO A 277 23.73 5.15 21.65
CA PRO A 277 23.76 5.03 20.20
C PRO A 277 22.61 4.15 19.70
N THR A 278 21.92 4.61 18.67
CA THR A 278 20.78 3.93 18.07
C THR A 278 20.89 3.98 16.55
N VAL A 279 20.50 2.91 15.89
CA VAL A 279 20.51 2.80 14.43
C VAL A 279 19.08 2.67 13.91
N ARG A 280 18.74 3.46 12.90
CA ARG A 280 17.47 3.32 12.16
C ARG A 280 17.76 2.76 10.77
N LYS A 281 17.09 1.66 10.46
CA LYS A 281 17.17 1.02 9.15
C LYS A 281 16.16 1.62 8.18
N PRO A 282 16.48 1.69 6.88
CA PRO A 282 15.51 2.10 5.88
C PRO A 282 14.37 1.08 5.81
N VAL A 283 13.21 1.59 5.43
CA VAL A 283 12.00 0.79 5.25
C VAL A 283 11.98 0.13 3.87
N PRO A 284 11.26 -1.00 3.70
CA PRO A 284 11.15 -1.69 2.42
C PRO A 284 10.51 -0.80 1.34
N PRO A 285 10.73 -1.10 0.05
CA PRO A 285 9.96 -0.52 -1.05
C PRO A 285 8.45 -0.72 -0.87
N PHE A 286 7.65 0.00 -1.66
CA PHE A 286 6.20 -0.03 -1.51
C PHE A 286 5.55 -1.32 -2.00
N THR A 287 4.58 -1.79 -1.22
CA THR A 287 3.47 -2.63 -1.66
C THR A 287 2.26 -1.74 -1.97
N THR A 288 1.21 -2.29 -2.58
CA THR A 288 -0.07 -1.57 -2.79
C THR A 288 -0.58 -0.92 -1.50
N SER A 289 -0.61 -1.68 -0.41
CA SER A 289 -1.13 -1.23 0.88
C SER A 289 -0.30 -0.10 1.48
N THR A 290 1.04 -0.23 1.49
CA THR A 290 1.92 0.78 2.07
C THR A 290 1.99 2.04 1.21
N LEU A 291 1.88 1.92 -0.12
CA LEU A 291 1.77 3.07 -1.02
C LEU A 291 0.50 3.88 -0.74
N GLN A 292 -0.65 3.22 -0.61
CA GLN A 292 -1.91 3.90 -0.28
C GLN A 292 -1.84 4.64 1.06
N GLN A 293 -1.23 4.03 2.07
CA GLN A 293 -1.08 4.64 3.40
C GLN A 293 -0.19 5.89 3.35
N GLU A 294 0.97 5.81 2.73
CA GLU A 294 1.90 6.93 2.65
C GLU A 294 1.40 8.05 1.71
N ALA A 295 0.79 7.70 0.59
CA ALA A 295 0.15 8.68 -0.29
C ALA A 295 -0.99 9.44 0.42
N ASN A 296 -1.75 8.75 1.29
CA ASN A 296 -2.75 9.44 2.11
C ASN A 296 -2.11 10.37 3.14
N ARG A 297 -1.07 9.92 3.85
CA ARG A 297 -0.40 10.71 4.89
C ARG A 297 0.30 11.94 4.32
N LYS A 298 1.07 11.78 3.24
CA LYS A 298 1.93 12.82 2.67
C LYS A 298 1.25 13.67 1.60
N LEU A 299 0.48 13.03 0.72
CA LEU A 299 -0.10 13.69 -0.46
C LEU A 299 -1.60 13.95 -0.32
N ARG A 300 -2.22 13.50 0.78
CA ARG A 300 -3.67 13.59 1.03
C ARG A 300 -4.52 12.92 -0.05
N LEU A 301 -3.97 11.94 -0.75
CA LEU A 301 -4.70 11.17 -1.75
C LEU A 301 -5.51 10.05 -1.07
N SER A 302 -6.75 9.88 -1.51
CA SER A 302 -7.54 8.70 -1.16
C SER A 302 -6.93 7.44 -1.79
N ALA A 303 -7.23 6.26 -1.25
CA ALA A 303 -6.79 4.99 -1.84
C ALA A 303 -7.19 4.86 -3.33
N ARG A 304 -8.40 5.33 -3.70
CA ARG A 304 -8.89 5.33 -5.08
C ARG A 304 -8.07 6.26 -5.99
N GLU A 305 -7.76 7.45 -5.54
CA GLU A 305 -6.94 8.41 -6.29
C GLU A 305 -5.51 7.90 -6.44
N THR A 306 -4.91 7.38 -5.37
CA THR A 306 -3.58 6.75 -5.40
C THR A 306 -3.52 5.66 -6.45
N MET A 307 -4.48 4.73 -6.46
CA MET A 307 -4.50 3.64 -7.44
C MET A 307 -4.75 4.12 -8.87
N ARG A 308 -5.55 5.18 -9.07
CA ARG A 308 -5.74 5.77 -10.40
C ARG A 308 -4.44 6.39 -10.93
N CYS A 309 -3.74 7.17 -10.11
CA CYS A 309 -2.44 7.75 -10.49
C CYS A 309 -1.41 6.64 -10.75
N ALA A 310 -1.31 5.64 -9.86
CA ALA A 310 -0.39 4.53 -10.01
C ALA A 310 -0.64 3.72 -11.30
N GLN A 311 -1.91 3.45 -11.64
CA GLN A 311 -2.28 2.80 -12.90
C GLN A 311 -1.80 3.63 -14.10
N GLY A 312 -2.04 4.94 -14.08
CA GLY A 312 -1.58 5.84 -15.16
C GLY A 312 -0.05 5.89 -15.27
N LEU A 313 0.67 5.87 -14.16
CA LEU A 313 2.14 5.81 -14.16
C LEU A 313 2.66 4.49 -14.72
N TYR A 314 2.07 3.36 -14.33
CA TYR A 314 2.40 2.05 -14.87
C TYR A 314 2.15 1.95 -16.37
N GLU A 315 0.97 2.30 -16.85
CA GLU A 315 0.59 2.22 -18.26
C GLU A 315 1.46 3.11 -19.18
N ARG A 316 2.01 4.18 -18.62
CA ARG A 316 2.97 5.08 -19.32
C ARG A 316 4.44 4.67 -19.14
N GLY A 317 4.70 3.57 -18.42
CA GLY A 317 6.03 3.02 -18.23
C GLY A 317 6.92 3.79 -17.26
N PHE A 318 6.33 4.44 -16.23
CA PHE A 318 7.09 5.14 -15.19
C PHE A 318 7.39 4.28 -13.97
N ILE A 319 6.50 3.35 -13.62
CA ILE A 319 6.66 2.46 -12.47
C ILE A 319 6.35 1.02 -12.85
N THR A 320 6.72 0.09 -11.98
CA THR A 320 6.32 -1.32 -12.05
C THR A 320 4.84 -1.49 -11.75
N TYR A 321 4.31 -2.69 -11.98
CA TYR A 321 2.91 -3.02 -11.70
C TYR A 321 2.55 -2.71 -10.24
N MET A 322 1.46 -1.98 -10.05
CA MET A 322 1.10 -1.37 -8.76
C MET A 322 0.25 -2.26 -7.85
N ARG A 323 -0.22 -3.42 -8.31
CA ARG A 323 -0.97 -4.38 -7.48
C ARG A 323 -0.05 -5.51 -7.05
N THR A 324 0.69 -5.29 -5.97
CA THR A 324 1.66 -6.25 -5.43
C THR A 324 1.70 -6.19 -3.91
N ASP A 325 1.89 -7.35 -3.30
CA ASP A 325 2.20 -7.49 -1.87
C ASP A 325 3.70 -7.73 -1.63
N SER A 326 4.49 -7.78 -2.71
CA SER A 326 5.93 -8.00 -2.66
C SER A 326 6.68 -6.73 -2.29
N VAL A 327 7.72 -6.88 -1.48
CA VAL A 327 8.73 -5.85 -1.18
C VAL A 327 10.08 -6.19 -1.85
N HIS A 328 10.11 -7.24 -2.65
CA HIS A 328 11.32 -7.67 -3.34
C HIS A 328 11.71 -6.69 -4.47
N LEU A 329 13.00 -6.49 -4.65
CA LEU A 329 13.57 -5.79 -5.80
C LEU A 329 14.44 -6.77 -6.60
N SER A 330 14.34 -6.74 -7.92
CA SER A 330 15.28 -7.44 -8.79
C SER A 330 16.70 -6.89 -8.63
N ASP A 331 17.69 -7.68 -9.01
CA ASP A 331 19.09 -7.22 -9.00
C ASP A 331 19.31 -5.97 -9.86
N GLN A 332 18.58 -5.87 -10.97
CA GLN A 332 18.57 -4.71 -11.84
C GLN A 332 18.06 -3.46 -11.09
N ALA A 333 16.94 -3.57 -10.36
CA ALA A 333 16.37 -2.47 -9.57
C ALA A 333 17.27 -2.07 -8.40
N ILE A 334 17.90 -3.04 -7.75
CA ILE A 334 18.87 -2.79 -6.69
C ILE A 334 20.05 -1.99 -7.24
N ASN A 335 20.61 -2.41 -8.39
CA ASN A 335 21.73 -1.70 -9.02
C ASN A 335 21.33 -0.29 -9.44
N ALA A 336 20.15 -0.10 -10.06
CA ALA A 336 19.62 1.21 -10.42
C ALA A 336 19.47 2.13 -9.20
N SER A 337 18.90 1.61 -8.11
CA SER A 337 18.76 2.36 -6.85
C SER A 337 20.12 2.75 -6.27
N ARG A 338 21.08 1.83 -6.25
CA ARG A 338 22.42 2.06 -5.73
C ARG A 338 23.18 3.11 -6.55
N ASN A 339 23.05 3.07 -7.86
CA ASN A 339 23.63 4.09 -8.76
C ASN A 339 23.02 5.47 -8.49
N CYS A 340 21.69 5.57 -8.25
CA CYS A 340 21.05 6.81 -7.82
C CYS A 340 21.60 7.32 -6.50
N VAL A 341 21.80 6.42 -5.50
CA VAL A 341 22.38 6.83 -4.21
C VAL A 341 23.78 7.38 -4.40
N GLU A 342 24.64 6.67 -5.11
CA GLU A 342 26.03 7.09 -5.31
C GLU A 342 26.13 8.43 -6.05
N SER A 343 25.34 8.61 -7.10
CA SER A 343 25.39 9.84 -7.93
C SER A 343 24.78 11.07 -7.26
N LEU A 344 23.71 10.91 -6.47
CA LEU A 344 22.97 12.05 -5.93
C LEU A 344 23.30 12.37 -4.47
N TYR A 345 23.75 11.38 -3.70
CA TYR A 345 24.01 11.53 -2.27
C TYR A 345 25.46 11.26 -1.87
N GLY A 346 26.22 10.51 -2.67
CA GLY A 346 27.60 10.11 -2.39
C GLY A 346 27.74 8.69 -1.87
N LYS A 347 28.96 8.13 -1.98
CA LYS A 347 29.29 6.75 -1.58
C LYS A 347 29.04 6.47 -0.08
N GLU A 348 29.22 7.45 0.77
CA GLU A 348 29.02 7.34 2.21
C GLU A 348 27.56 7.08 2.58
N TYR A 349 26.60 7.43 1.69
CA TYR A 349 25.18 7.15 1.87
C TYR A 349 24.77 5.79 1.32
N LEU A 350 25.65 5.07 0.67
CA LEU A 350 25.35 3.73 0.16
C LEU A 350 25.41 2.70 1.28
N SER A 351 24.46 1.77 1.31
CA SER A 351 24.54 0.61 2.23
C SER A 351 25.77 -0.24 1.92
N LYS A 352 26.36 -0.86 2.95
CA LYS A 352 27.58 -1.69 2.81
C LYS A 352 27.45 -2.80 1.75
N GLY A 353 26.25 -3.31 1.54
CA GLY A 353 25.92 -4.29 0.51
C GLY A 353 24.51 -4.08 -0.01
N PRO A 354 24.11 -4.76 -1.09
CA PRO A 354 22.73 -4.79 -1.58
C PRO A 354 21.77 -5.21 -0.46
N ARG A 355 20.67 -4.45 -0.29
CA ARG A 355 19.63 -4.83 0.68
C ARG A 355 18.55 -5.62 -0.02
N GLN A 356 18.32 -6.80 0.47
CA GLN A 356 17.20 -7.64 0.11
C GLN A 356 16.09 -7.51 1.17
N PHE A 357 14.84 -7.43 0.71
CA PHE A 357 13.68 -7.44 1.57
C PHE A 357 12.81 -8.65 1.23
N SER A 358 12.27 -9.33 2.23
CA SER A 358 11.40 -10.48 2.04
C SER A 358 10.00 -10.22 2.57
N THR A 359 9.01 -10.70 1.85
CA THR A 359 7.61 -10.64 2.26
C THR A 359 7.33 -11.78 3.25
N LYS A 360 6.72 -11.48 4.39
CA LYS A 360 6.33 -12.47 5.41
C LYS A 360 4.98 -13.15 5.12
N ALA A 361 4.25 -12.71 4.12
CA ALA A 361 2.92 -13.23 3.80
C ALA A 361 3.02 -14.61 3.14
N ARG A 362 2.42 -15.63 3.78
CA ARG A 362 2.37 -17.01 3.25
C ARG A 362 1.56 -17.15 1.94
N ASN A 363 0.69 -16.20 1.64
CA ASN A 363 -0.17 -16.15 0.46
C ASN A 363 0.06 -14.84 -0.32
N ALA A 364 1.33 -14.43 -0.48
CA ALA A 364 1.63 -13.30 -1.34
C ALA A 364 1.09 -13.61 -2.74
N GLN A 365 0.25 -12.72 -3.24
CA GLN A 365 -0.25 -12.79 -4.59
C GLN A 365 0.95 -12.65 -5.51
N GLU A 366 1.34 -13.77 -6.09
CA GLU A 366 2.36 -13.98 -7.10
C GLU A 366 3.63 -13.12 -7.04
N ALA A 367 4.72 -13.81 -7.13
CA ALA A 367 6.14 -13.50 -7.04
C ALA A 367 6.65 -12.24 -7.78
N HIS A 368 6.01 -11.10 -7.60
CA HIS A 368 6.34 -9.90 -8.34
C HIS A 368 7.22 -8.98 -7.54
N GLU A 369 7.80 -8.02 -8.22
CA GLU A 369 8.56 -6.97 -7.59
C GLU A 369 7.67 -6.01 -6.77
N ALA A 370 8.32 -5.24 -5.91
CA ALA A 370 7.72 -4.09 -5.26
C ALA A 370 7.34 -2.99 -6.27
N ILE A 371 6.54 -2.04 -5.84
CA ILE A 371 6.27 -0.83 -6.63
C ILE A 371 7.51 0.05 -6.61
N ARG A 372 8.12 0.25 -7.78
CA ARG A 372 9.35 1.00 -7.98
C ARG A 372 9.36 1.77 -9.31
N PRO A 373 10.25 2.74 -9.51
CA PRO A 373 10.49 3.30 -10.83
C PRO A 373 10.91 2.22 -11.83
N SER A 374 10.44 2.34 -13.08
CA SER A 374 10.74 1.39 -14.16
C SER A 374 12.13 1.58 -14.74
N GLY A 375 12.64 0.51 -15.34
CA GLY A 375 13.88 0.49 -16.12
C GLY A 375 15.13 0.16 -15.32
N GLU A 376 16.24 0.07 -16.05
CA GLU A 376 17.59 -0.24 -15.54
C GLU A 376 18.30 0.98 -14.97
N SER A 377 17.78 2.17 -15.27
CA SER A 377 18.23 3.46 -14.77
C SER A 377 17.01 4.28 -14.38
N PHE A 378 16.89 4.59 -13.11
CA PHE A 378 15.72 5.32 -12.63
C PHE A 378 15.79 6.79 -13.02
N ARG A 379 14.81 7.26 -13.77
CA ARG A 379 14.64 8.70 -14.03
C ARG A 379 14.39 9.42 -12.73
N THR A 380 15.11 10.49 -12.48
CA THR A 380 14.78 11.38 -11.35
C THR A 380 13.42 12.04 -11.57
N PRO A 381 12.71 12.47 -10.52
CA PRO A 381 11.41 13.15 -10.67
C PRO A 381 11.44 14.30 -11.69
N GLY A 382 12.53 15.09 -11.72
CA GLY A 382 12.71 16.21 -12.66
C GLY A 382 12.87 15.81 -14.14
N GLU A 383 13.32 14.59 -14.40
CA GLU A 383 13.54 14.06 -15.76
C GLU A 383 12.30 13.39 -16.35
N THR A 384 11.23 13.22 -15.57
CA THR A 384 10.04 12.49 -16.03
C THR A 384 9.15 13.30 -16.96
N GLY A 385 9.15 14.62 -16.84
CA GLY A 385 8.16 15.50 -17.49
C GLY A 385 6.75 15.34 -16.93
N LEU A 386 6.59 14.67 -15.78
CA LEU A 386 5.31 14.56 -15.07
C LEU A 386 5.00 15.85 -14.32
N ASP A 387 3.72 16.04 -13.99
CA ASP A 387 3.25 17.18 -13.20
C ASP A 387 2.20 16.76 -12.15
N GLY A 388 1.82 17.70 -11.30
CA GLY A 388 0.73 17.57 -10.36
C GLY A 388 0.81 16.31 -9.48
N ARG A 389 -0.31 15.58 -9.39
CA ARG A 389 -0.43 14.39 -8.54
C ARG A 389 0.41 13.21 -9.03
N ASP A 390 0.58 13.08 -10.34
CA ASP A 390 1.37 12.02 -10.94
C ASP A 390 2.85 12.17 -10.59
N LEU A 391 3.37 13.40 -10.70
CA LEU A 391 4.74 13.71 -10.28
C LEU A 391 4.93 13.45 -8.78
N ALA A 392 4.01 13.93 -7.94
CA ALA A 392 4.11 13.77 -6.49
C ALA A 392 4.11 12.29 -6.08
N LEU A 393 3.26 11.47 -6.71
CA LEU A 393 3.21 10.03 -6.43
C LEU A 393 4.48 9.30 -6.94
N TYR A 394 4.95 9.66 -8.14
CA TYR A 394 6.20 9.12 -8.67
C TYR A 394 7.38 9.45 -7.76
N GLU A 395 7.51 10.70 -7.33
CA GLU A 395 8.55 11.15 -6.41
C GLU A 395 8.52 10.39 -5.08
N LEU A 396 7.33 10.15 -4.53
CA LEU A 396 7.16 9.35 -3.32
C LEU A 396 7.68 7.92 -3.50
N ILE A 397 7.35 7.27 -4.62
CA ILE A 397 7.81 5.92 -4.98
C ILE A 397 9.32 5.91 -5.19
N TRP A 398 9.84 6.88 -5.93
CA TRP A 398 11.25 7.01 -6.23
C TRP A 398 12.09 7.18 -4.94
N LYS A 399 11.72 8.14 -4.09
CA LYS A 399 12.39 8.40 -2.80
C LYS A 399 12.41 7.15 -1.92
N ARG A 400 11.29 6.44 -1.81
CA ARG A 400 11.18 5.23 -0.99
C ARG A 400 12.09 4.11 -1.52
N THR A 401 12.09 3.91 -2.82
CA THR A 401 12.89 2.87 -3.47
C THR A 401 14.38 3.15 -3.33
N VAL A 402 14.83 4.37 -3.63
CA VAL A 402 16.24 4.77 -3.49
C VAL A 402 16.69 4.69 -2.03
N ALA A 403 15.88 5.22 -1.10
CA ALA A 403 16.17 5.17 0.33
C ALA A 403 16.35 3.74 0.86
N SER A 404 15.67 2.75 0.25
CA SER A 404 15.78 1.35 0.66
C SER A 404 17.21 0.80 0.53
N GLN A 405 18.00 1.34 -0.39
CA GLN A 405 19.39 0.93 -0.63
C GLN A 405 20.43 1.86 0.04
N MET A 406 19.98 2.86 0.79
CA MET A 406 20.86 3.79 1.50
C MET A 406 21.38 3.22 2.82
N ALA A 407 22.44 3.84 3.32
CA ALA A 407 22.99 3.55 4.64
C ALA A 407 22.00 3.86 5.75
N GLU A 408 22.15 3.18 6.86
CA GLU A 408 21.36 3.38 8.06
C GLU A 408 21.59 4.77 8.67
N ALA A 409 20.55 5.37 9.24
CA ALA A 409 20.70 6.57 10.04
C ALA A 409 21.26 6.19 11.41
N ARG A 410 22.28 6.92 11.87
CA ARG A 410 22.87 6.77 13.20
C ARG A 410 22.46 7.96 14.04
N LEU A 411 21.92 7.66 15.22
CA LEU A 411 21.42 8.63 16.17
C LEU A 411 22.01 8.34 17.54
N THR A 412 22.18 9.36 18.33
CA THR A 412 22.40 9.25 19.77
C THR A 412 21.15 9.72 20.49
N MET A 413 20.53 8.81 21.27
CA MET A 413 19.46 9.15 22.18
C MET A 413 20.10 9.66 23.47
N LEU A 414 19.71 10.84 23.89
CA LEU A 414 20.13 11.48 25.13
C LEU A 414 19.01 11.38 26.16
N SER A 415 19.30 10.88 27.33
CA SER A 415 18.42 10.93 28.50
C SER A 415 19.16 11.62 29.63
N VAL A 416 18.52 12.60 30.24
CA VAL A 416 19.04 13.31 31.42
C VAL A 416 18.05 13.10 32.55
N ASP A 417 18.49 12.42 33.61
CA ASP A 417 17.72 12.28 34.82
C ASP A 417 18.08 13.42 35.76
N LEU A 418 17.04 14.06 36.29
CA LEU A 418 17.12 15.23 37.14
C LEU A 418 16.31 15.00 38.40
N SER A 419 16.78 15.52 39.53
CA SER A 419 16.01 15.54 40.77
C SER A 419 15.81 16.96 41.29
N SER A 420 14.67 17.17 41.95
CA SER A 420 14.36 18.37 42.72
C SER A 420 13.49 17.99 43.92
N GLY A 421 14.05 18.06 45.14
CA GLY A 421 13.42 17.53 46.34
C GLY A 421 13.17 16.03 46.23
N GLU A 422 11.94 15.59 46.45
CA GLU A 422 11.53 14.16 46.30
C GLU A 422 11.12 13.77 44.86
N ALA A 423 11.12 14.72 43.95
CA ALA A 423 10.66 14.52 42.56
C ALA A 423 11.83 14.24 41.62
N SER A 424 11.65 13.19 40.78
CA SER A 424 12.59 12.88 39.70
C SER A 424 11.96 13.18 38.34
N PHE A 425 12.74 13.81 37.49
CA PHE A 425 12.33 14.21 36.15
C PHE A 425 13.26 13.60 35.11
N ARG A 426 12.79 13.48 33.87
CA ARG A 426 13.60 13.07 32.74
C ARG A 426 13.42 14.01 31.56
N ALA A 427 14.52 14.54 31.08
CA ALA A 427 14.61 15.17 29.78
C ALA A 427 15.12 14.15 28.76
N SER A 428 14.58 14.18 27.56
CA SER A 428 14.99 13.27 26.49
C SER A 428 15.19 14.06 25.20
N GLY A 429 16.29 13.77 24.52
CA GLY A 429 16.64 14.35 23.24
C GLY A 429 17.19 13.31 22.27
N LYS A 430 17.35 13.71 21.02
CA LYS A 430 18.04 12.90 20.02
C LYS A 430 18.97 13.77 19.20
N ARG A 431 20.14 13.28 18.90
CA ARG A 431 21.08 13.86 17.96
C ARG A 431 21.20 12.93 16.77
N ILE A 432 21.19 13.49 15.57
CA ILE A 432 21.44 12.74 14.34
C ILE A 432 22.94 12.83 14.06
N ASP A 433 23.67 11.75 14.27
CA ASP A 433 25.10 11.69 14.05
C ASP A 433 25.45 11.48 12.59
N PHE A 434 24.60 10.68 11.90
CA PHE A 434 24.65 10.49 10.46
C PHE A 434 23.23 10.28 9.92
N PRO A 435 22.75 11.12 9.01
CA PRO A 435 21.35 11.06 8.56
C PRO A 435 21.02 9.82 7.72
N GLY A 436 21.99 9.21 7.02
CA GLY A 436 21.75 8.03 6.21
C GLY A 436 20.56 8.22 5.28
N PHE A 437 19.67 7.26 5.22
CA PHE A 437 18.47 7.28 4.38
C PHE A 437 17.48 8.41 4.71
N PHE A 438 17.54 9.03 5.88
CA PHE A 438 16.69 10.19 6.21
C PHE A 438 16.89 11.34 5.24
N ARG A 439 18.04 11.40 4.56
CA ARG A 439 18.31 12.44 3.57
C ARG A 439 17.43 12.33 2.33
N ALA A 440 16.98 11.14 1.99
CA ALA A 440 16.09 10.89 0.84
C ALA A 440 14.64 10.72 1.26
N TYR A 441 14.38 10.03 2.39
CA TYR A 441 13.03 9.62 2.77
C TYR A 441 12.86 9.48 4.29
N VAL A 442 11.80 10.10 4.81
CA VAL A 442 11.34 9.91 6.19
C VAL A 442 9.88 9.45 6.15
N GLU A 443 9.54 8.36 6.86
CA GLU A 443 8.18 7.83 6.91
C GLU A 443 7.25 8.78 7.66
N GLY A 444 6.05 9.03 7.12
CA GLY A 444 5.02 9.86 7.74
C GLY A 444 5.26 11.38 7.70
N SER A 445 6.47 11.84 7.43
CA SER A 445 6.82 13.27 7.38
C SER A 445 7.95 13.51 6.39
N ASP A 446 7.88 14.60 5.63
CA ASP A 446 8.99 15.05 4.78
C ASP A 446 9.94 16.00 5.52
N CYS A 447 9.60 16.37 6.76
CA CYS A 447 10.44 17.20 7.56
C CYS A 447 11.54 16.38 8.22
N LEU A 448 12.79 16.69 7.94
CA LEU A 448 13.92 16.33 8.79
C LEU A 448 13.69 17.07 10.11
N LEU A 449 12.98 16.42 11.01
CA LEU A 449 12.70 16.97 12.33
C LEU A 449 13.99 17.07 13.14
N TYR A 450 14.69 18.14 12.91
CA TYR A 450 15.51 18.73 13.94
C TYR A 450 14.53 19.23 15.01
N THR A 451 14.39 18.50 16.11
CA THR A 451 13.82 18.98 17.38
C THR A 451 12.34 19.40 17.42
N SER A 452 11.42 18.64 16.85
CA SER A 452 10.00 18.87 17.18
C SER A 452 9.38 17.61 17.77
N PRO A 453 8.67 17.68 18.90
CA PRO A 453 7.95 16.52 19.43
C PRO A 453 6.89 16.05 18.44
N SER A 454 6.68 14.74 18.38
CA SER A 454 5.68 14.10 17.52
C SER A 454 4.28 14.68 17.78
N PRO A 455 3.42 14.92 16.76
CA PRO A 455 2.03 15.30 16.98
C PRO A 455 1.23 14.34 17.87
N ARG A 456 1.72 13.12 18.11
CA ARG A 456 1.14 12.16 19.05
C ARG A 456 1.42 12.50 20.52
N ASP A 457 2.35 13.41 20.78
CA ASP A 457 2.69 13.88 22.13
C ASP A 457 1.93 15.14 22.52
N ARG A 458 0.98 15.58 21.68
CA ARG A 458 0.02 16.65 21.98
C ARG A 458 -1.32 16.01 22.30
N GLY A 459 -1.48 15.51 23.50
CA GLY A 459 -2.72 15.07 24.10
C GLY A 459 -2.99 15.87 25.35
#